data_c3f47e9e88f99eea6a395cbc5dca1301
#
_entry.id   c3f47e9e88f99eea6a395cbc5dca1301
#
_cell.length_a   1.000
_cell.length_b   1.000
_cell.length_c   1.000
_cell.angle_alpha   90.00
_cell.angle_beta   90.00
_cell.angle_gamma   90.00
#
_symmetry.space_group_name_H-M   'P 1'
#
loop_
_entity.id
_entity.type
_entity.pdbx_description
1 polymer ?
#
loop_
_entity_poly.entity_id
_entity_poly.type
_entity_poly.pdbx_seq_one_letter_code
_entity_poly.pdbx_strand_id
1 'polypeptide(L)'
;MKSLKKFAAASMTCAALLGFAATSHAAYQLNDEVKDATPALLMASQVGVKTNVNPALANLPNKDAIVVMSFGTTFKDSREKTINPTVEAIKAAHPGVKVVTAYTSHIIIDRIKAHEGITIPTPEEALAQLKAEGYTRIALTSLDIIPGMEYAYKDAVYNLHKNDFKKMTFGTPLMYWQGQEGQTDDITE
;
A
#
# COMPACT_ATOMS: atom_id res chain seq x y z
N MET A 1 -18.33 22.90 1.70
CA MET A 1 -18.87 21.54 1.64
C MET A 1 -18.27 20.67 0.50
N LYS A 2 -17.13 21.04 -0.11
CA LYS A 2 -16.49 20.26 -1.20
C LYS A 2 -15.29 19.39 -0.73
N SER A 3 -14.91 19.50 0.56
CA SER A 3 -13.70 18.82 1.10
C SER A 3 -13.93 17.37 1.55
N LEU A 4 -15.18 16.98 1.85
CA LEU A 4 -15.46 15.63 2.38
C LEU A 4 -15.45 14.51 1.32
N LYS A 5 -15.58 14.85 0.03
CA LYS A 5 -15.64 13.83 -1.04
C LYS A 5 -14.27 13.27 -1.43
N LYS A 6 -13.18 14.01 -1.17
CA LYS A 6 -11.82 13.56 -1.53
C LYS A 6 -11.24 12.52 -0.58
N PHE A 7 -11.69 12.49 0.69
CA PHE A 7 -11.28 11.44 1.64
C PHE A 7 -11.92 10.07 1.38
N ALA A 8 -13.05 10.03 0.67
CA ALA A 8 -13.74 8.78 0.36
C ALA A 8 -12.99 7.91 -0.67
N ALA A 9 -12.22 8.50 -1.58
CA ALA A 9 -11.49 7.77 -2.62
C ALA A 9 -10.27 7.00 -2.06
N ALA A 10 -9.53 7.58 -1.12
CA ALA A 10 -8.41 6.89 -0.45
C ALA A 10 -8.90 5.72 0.44
N SER A 11 -10.12 5.83 0.98
CA SER A 11 -10.75 4.79 1.80
C SER A 11 -11.12 3.52 1.02
N MET A 12 -11.39 3.62 -0.29
CA MET A 12 -11.82 2.47 -1.10
C MET A 12 -10.70 1.46 -1.37
N THR A 13 -9.44 1.88 -1.35
CA THR A 13 -8.31 1.01 -1.69
C THR A 13 -8.01 -0.02 -0.59
N CYS A 14 -8.32 0.29 0.66
CA CYS A 14 -8.13 -0.64 1.78
C CYS A 14 -9.34 -1.57 2.01
N ALA A 15 -10.57 -1.18 1.59
CA ALA A 15 -11.77 -2.00 1.75
C ALA A 15 -11.68 -3.36 1.01
N ALA A 16 -10.87 -3.44 -0.04
CA ALA A 16 -10.63 -4.68 -0.79
C ALA A 16 -9.97 -5.79 0.04
N LEU A 17 -9.35 -5.47 1.18
CA LEU A 17 -8.76 -6.47 2.08
C LEU A 17 -9.79 -7.18 2.95
N LEU A 18 -10.86 -6.50 3.34
CA LEU A 18 -11.78 -6.97 4.38
C LEU A 18 -12.93 -7.84 3.87
N GLY A 19 -12.81 -8.42 2.67
CA GLY A 19 -13.75 -9.44 2.20
C GLY A 19 -15.11 -8.94 1.73
N PHE A 20 -15.33 -7.63 1.62
CA PHE A 20 -16.45 -7.12 0.86
C PHE A 20 -16.14 -7.29 -0.63
N ALA A 21 -17.05 -7.90 -1.37
CA ALA A 21 -17.02 -7.97 -2.82
C ALA A 21 -17.27 -6.55 -3.40
N ALA A 22 -16.36 -5.61 -3.09
CA ALA A 22 -16.24 -4.40 -3.87
C ALA A 22 -15.47 -4.80 -5.12
N THR A 23 -16.10 -4.74 -6.25
CA THR A 23 -15.45 -4.82 -7.55
C THR A 23 -14.30 -3.82 -7.55
N SER A 24 -13.07 -4.31 -7.37
CA SER A 24 -11.89 -3.47 -7.46
C SER A 24 -11.73 -3.03 -8.92
N HIS A 25 -12.12 -1.81 -9.21
CA HIS A 25 -11.94 -1.20 -10.54
C HIS A 25 -10.48 -0.83 -10.84
N ALA A 26 -9.52 -1.55 -10.29
CA ALA A 26 -8.10 -1.19 -10.37
C ALA A 26 -7.25 -2.15 -11.21
N ALA A 27 -7.83 -3.12 -11.89
CA ALA A 27 -7.09 -3.92 -12.85
C ALA A 27 -7.65 -3.64 -14.24
N TYR A 28 -6.80 -3.34 -15.19
CA TYR A 28 -7.19 -3.38 -16.60
C TYR A 28 -7.72 -4.78 -16.90
N GLN A 29 -8.95 -4.87 -17.35
CA GLN A 29 -9.46 -6.11 -17.90
C GLN A 29 -8.91 -6.24 -19.31
N LEU A 30 -8.21 -7.32 -19.59
CA LEU A 30 -7.77 -7.60 -20.95
C LEU A 30 -9.00 -7.72 -21.84
N ASN A 31 -8.88 -7.24 -23.09
CA ASN A 31 -9.91 -7.41 -24.08
C ASN A 31 -10.18 -8.92 -24.30
N ASP A 32 -11.46 -9.31 -24.42
CA ASP A 32 -11.90 -10.70 -24.59
C ASP A 32 -11.35 -11.37 -25.87
N GLU A 33 -10.84 -10.59 -26.80
CA GLU A 33 -10.17 -11.09 -28.02
C GLU A 33 -8.76 -11.62 -27.73
N VAL A 34 -8.16 -11.30 -26.57
CA VAL A 34 -6.85 -11.84 -26.15
C VAL A 34 -7.03 -13.29 -25.71
N LYS A 35 -6.74 -14.24 -26.59
CA LYS A 35 -6.91 -15.68 -26.29
C LYS A 35 -5.77 -16.28 -25.51
N ASP A 36 -4.53 -15.84 -25.75
CA ASP A 36 -3.32 -16.40 -25.17
C ASP A 36 -2.51 -15.29 -24.47
N ALA A 37 -2.99 -14.87 -23.30
CA ALA A 37 -2.31 -13.86 -22.52
C ALA A 37 -0.98 -14.40 -21.93
N THR A 38 0.13 -13.79 -22.33
CA THR A 38 1.44 -14.13 -21.76
C THR A 38 1.55 -13.68 -20.29
N PRO A 39 2.43 -14.31 -19.47
CA PRO A 39 2.66 -13.86 -18.10
C PRO A 39 3.07 -12.37 -17.99
N ALA A 40 3.84 -11.88 -18.96
CA ALA A 40 4.23 -10.48 -19.03
C ALA A 40 3.03 -9.55 -19.27
N LEU A 41 2.11 -9.93 -20.18
CA LEU A 41 0.89 -9.16 -20.44
C LEU A 41 -0.03 -9.15 -19.22
N LEU A 42 -0.21 -10.29 -18.56
CA LEU A 42 -0.99 -10.39 -17.31
C LEU A 42 -0.38 -9.55 -16.18
N MET A 43 0.96 -9.51 -16.08
CA MET A 43 1.63 -8.66 -15.11
C MET A 43 1.47 -7.18 -15.44
N ALA A 44 1.59 -6.82 -16.72
CA ALA A 44 1.41 -5.44 -17.18
C ALA A 44 -0.04 -4.95 -17.03
N SER A 45 -1.04 -5.84 -17.10
CA SER A 45 -2.44 -5.49 -16.90
C SER A 45 -2.80 -5.21 -15.42
N GLN A 46 -1.93 -5.57 -14.49
CA GLN A 46 -2.06 -5.20 -13.06
C GLN A 46 -1.56 -3.79 -12.80
N VAL A 47 -1.86 -2.87 -13.69
CA VAL A 47 -1.59 -1.44 -13.48
C VAL A 47 -2.53 -0.92 -12.40
N GLY A 48 -2.03 -0.12 -11.49
CA GLY A 48 -2.79 0.35 -10.35
C GLY A 48 -2.56 -0.50 -9.10
N VAL A 49 -3.61 -0.87 -8.40
CA VAL A 49 -3.50 -1.69 -7.17
C VAL A 49 -3.11 -3.12 -7.53
N LYS A 50 -1.94 -3.54 -7.05
CA LYS A 50 -1.47 -4.92 -7.23
C LYS A 50 -2.06 -5.82 -6.15
N THR A 51 -2.46 -7.02 -6.54
CA THR A 51 -2.98 -8.03 -5.61
C THR A 51 -2.34 -9.38 -5.89
N ASN A 52 -1.87 -10.02 -4.83
CA ASN A 52 -1.40 -11.40 -4.86
C ASN A 52 -2.16 -12.24 -3.82
N VAL A 53 -2.56 -13.43 -4.22
CA VAL A 53 -3.15 -14.44 -3.32
C VAL A 53 -2.28 -15.70 -3.41
N ASN A 54 -1.80 -16.18 -2.27
CA ASN A 54 -1.02 -17.42 -2.19
C ASN A 54 -1.93 -18.61 -1.85
N PRO A 55 -2.22 -19.51 -2.79
CA PRO A 55 -3.09 -20.67 -2.57
C PRO A 55 -2.57 -21.63 -1.51
N ALA A 56 -1.23 -21.74 -1.34
CA ALA A 56 -0.62 -22.60 -0.34
C ALA A 56 -0.95 -22.20 1.10
N LEU A 57 -1.32 -20.93 1.30
CA LEU A 57 -1.69 -20.36 2.60
C LEU A 57 -3.21 -20.16 2.76
N ALA A 58 -4.02 -20.69 1.85
CA ALA A 58 -5.47 -20.48 1.82
C ALA A 58 -6.19 -20.88 3.13
N ASN A 59 -5.70 -21.92 3.80
CA ASN A 59 -6.29 -22.46 5.03
C ASN A 59 -5.93 -21.68 6.29
N LEU A 60 -5.00 -20.71 6.21
CA LEU A 60 -4.68 -19.87 7.37
C LEU A 60 -5.86 -18.97 7.74
N PRO A 61 -6.10 -18.70 9.02
CA PRO A 61 -7.12 -17.76 9.46
C PRO A 61 -6.82 -16.36 8.90
N ASN A 62 -7.87 -15.60 8.66
CA ASN A 62 -7.69 -14.21 8.21
C ASN A 62 -7.32 -13.32 9.40
N LYS A 63 -6.15 -12.69 9.33
CA LYS A 63 -5.69 -11.68 10.27
C LYS A 63 -5.04 -10.54 9.49
N ASP A 64 -5.61 -9.35 9.60
CA ASP A 64 -5.35 -8.24 8.70
C ASP A 64 -4.41 -7.21 9.31
N ALA A 65 -3.50 -6.68 8.49
CA ALA A 65 -2.69 -5.52 8.85
C ALA A 65 -2.48 -4.60 7.64
N ILE A 66 -2.24 -3.33 7.94
CA ILE A 66 -1.87 -2.29 6.97
C ILE A 66 -0.45 -1.84 7.29
N VAL A 67 0.41 -1.80 6.28
CA VAL A 67 1.75 -1.18 6.36
C VAL A 67 1.72 0.12 5.57
N VAL A 68 1.87 1.24 6.28
CA VAL A 68 1.96 2.58 5.69
C VAL A 68 3.43 2.89 5.47
N MET A 69 3.83 2.94 4.20
CA MET A 69 5.22 3.15 3.80
C MET A 69 5.46 4.60 3.40
N SER A 70 6.43 5.24 4.02
CA SER A 70 6.88 6.61 3.72
C SER A 70 8.40 6.61 3.51
N PHE A 71 8.90 7.56 2.72
CA PHE A 71 10.34 7.85 2.72
C PHE A 71 10.83 8.27 4.11
N GLY A 72 9.97 9.00 4.85
CA GLY A 72 10.26 9.53 6.16
C GLY A 72 10.90 10.92 6.13
N THR A 73 11.05 11.51 7.29
CA THR A 73 11.78 12.76 7.51
C THR A 73 12.33 12.83 8.93
N THR A 74 13.53 13.39 9.09
CA THR A 74 14.14 13.63 10.41
C THR A 74 13.50 14.82 11.15
N PHE A 75 12.79 15.69 10.44
CA PHE A 75 12.14 16.85 11.05
C PHE A 75 10.87 16.42 11.78
N LYS A 76 10.91 16.51 13.11
CA LYS A 76 9.80 16.12 14.00
C LYS A 76 8.50 16.85 13.65
N ASP A 77 8.56 18.17 13.49
CA ASP A 77 7.39 19.00 13.14
C ASP A 77 6.74 18.56 11.82
N SER A 78 7.56 18.18 10.84
CA SER A 78 7.04 17.67 9.55
C SER A 78 6.31 16.36 9.74
N ARG A 79 6.87 15.41 10.53
CA ARG A 79 6.19 14.14 10.84
C ARG A 79 4.85 14.37 11.54
N GLU A 80 4.84 15.25 12.54
CA GLU A 80 3.63 15.56 13.33
C GLU A 80 2.54 16.27 12.53
N LYS A 81 2.91 17.01 11.48
CA LYS A 81 1.97 17.76 10.63
C LYS A 81 1.51 16.99 9.39
N THR A 82 2.23 15.95 8.98
CA THR A 82 1.95 15.24 7.72
C THR A 82 1.80 13.74 7.91
N ILE A 83 2.89 13.01 8.19
CA ILE A 83 2.88 11.55 8.23
C ILE A 83 1.98 11.03 9.35
N ASN A 84 2.17 11.53 10.57
CA ASN A 84 1.43 11.05 11.74
C ASN A 84 -0.08 11.25 11.61
N PRO A 85 -0.60 12.44 11.25
CA PRO A 85 -2.04 12.62 11.05
C PRO A 85 -2.62 11.72 9.95
N THR A 86 -1.87 11.49 8.87
CA THR A 86 -2.30 10.57 7.81
C THR A 86 -2.40 9.13 8.33
N VAL A 87 -1.42 8.68 9.09
CA VAL A 87 -1.45 7.34 9.72
C VAL A 87 -2.62 7.22 10.70
N GLU A 88 -2.87 8.24 11.52
CA GLU A 88 -4.00 8.24 12.46
C GLU A 88 -5.35 8.25 11.73
N ALA A 89 -5.47 8.94 10.60
CA ALA A 89 -6.66 8.89 9.76
C ALA A 89 -6.90 7.48 9.19
N ILE A 90 -5.83 6.79 8.77
CA ILE A 90 -5.91 5.40 8.31
C ILE A 90 -6.35 4.48 9.45
N LYS A 91 -5.78 4.63 10.65
CA LYS A 91 -6.20 3.85 11.83
C LYS A 91 -7.67 4.07 12.17
N ALA A 92 -8.13 5.32 12.13
CA ALA A 92 -9.51 5.67 12.40
C ALA A 92 -10.50 5.10 11.36
N ALA A 93 -10.06 5.02 10.09
CA ALA A 93 -10.86 4.44 9.01
C ALA A 93 -10.92 2.90 9.07
N HIS A 94 -9.99 2.24 9.78
CA HIS A 94 -9.88 0.79 9.87
C HIS A 94 -9.81 0.30 11.32
N PRO A 95 -10.88 0.49 12.12
CA PRO A 95 -10.88 0.10 13.52
C PRO A 95 -10.66 -1.42 13.67
N GLY A 96 -9.78 -1.80 14.58
CA GLY A 96 -9.43 -3.20 14.84
C GLY A 96 -8.40 -3.82 13.88
N VAL A 97 -7.98 -3.11 12.83
CA VAL A 97 -6.88 -3.53 11.96
C VAL A 97 -5.56 -2.96 12.49
N LYS A 98 -4.52 -3.79 12.57
CA LYS A 98 -3.19 -3.32 12.94
C LYS A 98 -2.61 -2.46 11.83
N VAL A 99 -2.18 -1.24 12.17
CA VAL A 99 -1.51 -0.32 11.24
C VAL A 99 -0.07 -0.12 11.71
N VAL A 100 0.88 -0.39 10.83
CA VAL A 100 2.32 -0.22 11.08
C VAL A 100 2.85 0.83 10.11
N THR A 101 3.60 1.80 10.64
CA THR A 101 4.34 2.78 9.82
C THR A 101 5.75 2.27 9.58
N ALA A 102 6.19 2.28 8.34
CA ALA A 102 7.54 1.89 7.95
C ALA A 102 8.19 2.98 7.09
N TYR A 103 9.50 3.18 7.27
CA TYR A 103 10.25 4.15 6.47
C TYR A 103 11.22 3.44 5.53
N THR A 104 11.36 3.98 4.31
CA THR A 104 12.26 3.43 3.30
C THR A 104 13.67 4.02 3.36
N SER A 105 13.85 5.19 3.97
CA SER A 105 15.18 5.81 4.11
C SER A 105 15.87 5.35 5.39
N HIS A 106 16.85 4.46 5.24
CA HIS A 106 17.68 3.98 6.35
C HIS A 106 18.40 5.11 7.08
N ILE A 107 18.90 6.12 6.35
CA ILE A 107 19.57 7.29 6.94
C ILE A 107 18.61 8.04 7.88
N ILE A 108 17.34 8.20 7.49
CA ILE A 108 16.33 8.87 8.31
C ILE A 108 16.02 8.04 9.55
N ILE A 109 15.83 6.73 9.39
CA ILE A 109 15.58 5.79 10.49
C ILE A 109 16.71 5.90 11.53
N ASP A 110 17.97 5.81 11.08
CA ASP A 110 19.14 5.86 11.97
C ASP A 110 19.26 7.20 12.70
N ARG A 111 19.02 8.32 12.00
CA ARG A 111 19.02 9.65 12.60
C ARG A 111 17.93 9.84 13.65
N ILE A 112 16.71 9.39 13.38
CA ILE A 112 15.60 9.44 14.34
C ILE A 112 15.93 8.60 15.56
N LYS A 113 16.46 7.39 15.36
CA LYS A 113 16.88 6.52 16.45
C LYS A 113 17.99 7.17 17.31
N ALA A 114 18.99 7.78 16.67
CA ALA A 114 20.10 8.41 17.37
C ALA A 114 19.69 9.67 18.14
N HIS A 115 18.79 10.49 17.60
CA HIS A 115 18.42 11.78 18.20
C HIS A 115 17.19 11.74 19.11
N GLU A 116 16.25 10.82 18.83
CA GLU A 116 14.95 10.77 19.51
C GLU A 116 14.74 9.45 20.27
N GLY A 117 15.61 8.44 20.09
CA GLY A 117 15.44 7.11 20.68
C GLY A 117 14.28 6.31 20.10
N ILE A 118 13.65 6.78 19.00
CA ILE A 118 12.50 6.15 18.37
C ILE A 118 12.99 5.16 17.30
N THR A 119 12.54 3.93 17.39
CA THR A 119 12.80 2.92 16.35
C THR A 119 11.63 2.85 15.38
N ILE A 120 11.88 3.11 14.11
CA ILE A 120 10.91 2.98 13.02
C ILE A 120 11.40 1.85 12.13
N PRO A 121 10.58 0.82 11.83
CA PRO A 121 11.01 -0.29 11.02
C PRO A 121 11.15 0.10 9.53
N THR A 122 11.97 -0.63 8.80
CA THR A 122 11.89 -0.69 7.34
C THR A 122 10.63 -1.46 6.91
N PRO A 123 10.19 -1.38 5.65
CA PRO A 123 9.08 -2.19 5.17
C PRO A 123 9.29 -3.69 5.35
N GLU A 124 10.51 -4.19 5.11
CA GLU A 124 10.88 -5.59 5.28
C GLU A 124 10.82 -6.03 6.74
N GLU A 125 11.34 -5.21 7.67
CA GLU A 125 11.27 -5.47 9.10
C GLU A 125 9.81 -5.48 9.59
N ALA A 126 8.99 -4.55 9.12
CA ALA A 126 7.56 -4.52 9.44
C ALA A 126 6.85 -5.78 8.94
N LEU A 127 7.13 -6.24 7.72
CA LEU A 127 6.56 -7.47 7.17
C LEU A 127 7.03 -8.71 7.94
N ALA A 128 8.32 -8.80 8.27
CA ALA A 128 8.86 -9.90 9.05
C ALA A 128 8.20 -9.98 10.44
N GLN A 129 8.03 -8.85 11.11
CA GLN A 129 7.34 -8.77 12.39
C GLN A 129 5.88 -9.22 12.28
N LEU A 130 5.14 -8.69 11.29
CA LEU A 130 3.74 -9.05 11.09
C LEU A 130 3.56 -10.54 10.78
N LYS A 131 4.47 -11.13 10.00
CA LYS A 131 4.50 -12.57 9.73
C LYS A 131 4.72 -13.38 11.02
N ALA A 132 5.68 -12.98 11.84
CA ALA A 132 5.95 -13.61 13.13
C ALA A 132 4.77 -13.49 14.12
N GLU A 133 4.00 -12.41 14.06
CA GLU A 133 2.79 -12.19 14.85
C GLU A 133 1.54 -12.92 14.27
N GLY A 134 1.69 -13.65 13.16
CA GLY A 134 0.64 -14.45 12.54
C GLY A 134 -0.36 -13.66 11.69
N TYR A 135 -0.01 -12.45 11.24
CA TYR A 135 -0.81 -11.74 10.25
C TYR A 135 -0.71 -12.44 8.90
N THR A 136 -1.83 -12.59 8.21
CA THR A 136 -1.94 -13.39 6.99
C THR A 136 -2.37 -12.59 5.77
N ARG A 137 -3.02 -11.45 5.98
CA ARG A 137 -3.43 -10.57 4.88
C ARG A 137 -2.88 -9.17 5.13
N ILE A 138 -2.11 -8.67 4.17
CA ILE A 138 -1.39 -7.40 4.29
C ILE A 138 -1.82 -6.43 3.18
N ALA A 139 -2.16 -5.20 3.55
CA ALA A 139 -2.23 -4.07 2.64
C ALA A 139 -0.98 -3.21 2.79
N LEU A 140 -0.24 -3.05 1.70
CA LEU A 140 0.82 -2.07 1.59
C LEU A 140 0.24 -0.80 0.98
N THR A 141 0.43 0.34 1.63
CA THR A 141 0.05 1.65 1.09
C THR A 141 1.25 2.58 1.10
N SER A 142 1.39 3.37 0.05
CA SER A 142 2.46 4.34 -0.12
C SER A 142 1.97 5.75 0.19
N LEU A 143 2.79 6.56 0.86
CA LEU A 143 2.57 8.00 1.00
C LEU A 143 3.31 8.81 -0.08
N ASP A 144 3.82 8.17 -1.13
CA ASP A 144 4.43 8.86 -2.25
C ASP A 144 3.38 9.63 -3.06
N ILE A 145 3.77 10.79 -3.54
CA ILE A 145 2.91 11.63 -4.40
C ILE A 145 2.91 11.07 -5.83
N ILE A 146 4.08 10.67 -6.33
CA ILE A 146 4.29 10.21 -7.72
C ILE A 146 5.00 8.84 -7.74
N PRO A 147 4.92 8.08 -8.83
CA PRO A 147 5.61 6.80 -8.99
C PRO A 147 7.11 6.99 -9.28
N GLY A 148 7.85 7.56 -8.34
CA GLY A 148 9.29 7.77 -8.43
C GLY A 148 10.12 6.57 -7.95
N MET A 149 11.43 6.81 -7.71
CA MET A 149 12.37 5.77 -7.27
C MET A 149 11.99 5.19 -5.90
N GLU A 150 11.47 6.00 -5.00
CA GLU A 150 11.01 5.58 -3.68
C GLU A 150 9.81 4.64 -3.78
N TYR A 151 8.90 4.90 -4.73
CA TYR A 151 7.79 3.99 -5.02
C TYR A 151 8.28 2.68 -5.65
N ALA A 152 9.27 2.74 -6.55
CA ALA A 152 9.87 1.54 -7.14
C ALA A 152 10.52 0.63 -6.09
N TYR A 153 11.14 1.19 -5.04
CA TYR A 153 11.66 0.41 -3.91
C TYR A 153 10.51 -0.32 -3.18
N LYS A 154 9.40 0.36 -2.91
CA LYS A 154 8.23 -0.25 -2.26
C LYS A 154 7.59 -1.32 -3.14
N ASP A 155 7.60 -1.12 -4.45
CA ASP A 155 7.17 -2.15 -5.42
C ASP A 155 8.07 -3.38 -5.39
N ALA A 156 9.38 -3.20 -5.27
CA ALA A 156 10.32 -4.30 -5.09
C ALA A 156 10.04 -5.08 -3.79
N VAL A 157 9.78 -4.39 -2.68
CA VAL A 157 9.36 -5.02 -1.41
C VAL A 157 8.10 -5.87 -1.61
N TYR A 158 7.06 -5.32 -2.25
CA TYR A 158 5.86 -6.09 -2.58
C TYR A 158 6.20 -7.35 -3.38
N ASN A 159 6.97 -7.23 -4.44
CA ASN A 159 7.29 -8.35 -5.33
C ASN A 159 8.11 -9.45 -4.62
N LEU A 160 9.01 -9.09 -3.72
CA LEU A 160 9.81 -10.03 -2.95
C LEU A 160 9.00 -10.78 -1.87
N HIS A 161 8.02 -10.10 -1.27
CA HIS A 161 7.30 -10.62 -0.09
C HIS A 161 5.85 -11.06 -0.35
N LYS A 162 5.29 -10.82 -1.55
CA LYS A 162 3.88 -11.09 -1.84
C LYS A 162 3.44 -12.53 -1.59
N ASN A 163 4.36 -13.49 -1.70
CA ASN A 163 4.08 -14.90 -1.45
C ASN A 163 4.27 -15.33 0.02
N ASP A 164 4.77 -14.45 0.87
CA ASP A 164 4.93 -14.71 2.30
C ASP A 164 3.60 -14.70 3.06
N PHE A 165 2.56 -14.14 2.46
CA PHE A 165 1.25 -13.95 3.07
C PHE A 165 0.15 -14.60 2.23
N LYS A 166 -0.97 -14.94 2.90
CA LYS A 166 -2.16 -15.49 2.24
C LYS A 166 -2.71 -14.53 1.17
N LYS A 167 -2.69 -13.24 1.47
CA LYS A 167 -3.03 -12.17 0.53
C LYS A 167 -2.17 -10.94 0.81
N MET A 168 -1.64 -10.35 -0.23
CA MET A 168 -0.97 -9.06 -0.17
C MET A 168 -1.49 -8.16 -1.27
N THR A 169 -1.76 -6.91 -0.93
CA THR A 169 -2.11 -5.84 -1.88
C THR A 169 -1.13 -4.70 -1.75
N PHE A 170 -0.90 -3.98 -2.85
CA PHE A 170 -0.06 -2.78 -2.87
C PHE A 170 -0.77 -1.68 -3.65
N GLY A 171 -1.01 -0.55 -2.99
CA GLY A 171 -1.69 0.62 -3.55
C GLY A 171 -0.77 1.46 -4.44
N THR A 172 -1.39 2.28 -5.29
CA THR A 172 -0.71 3.28 -6.11
C THR A 172 -0.27 4.48 -5.28
N PRO A 173 0.69 5.31 -5.75
CA PRO A 173 0.93 6.63 -5.19
C PRO A 173 -0.28 7.53 -5.44
N LEU A 174 -0.28 8.72 -4.83
CA LEU A 174 -1.42 9.65 -4.86
C LEU A 174 -1.76 10.12 -6.27
N MET A 175 -0.73 10.42 -7.08
CA MET A 175 -0.85 10.90 -8.46
C MET A 175 -0.21 9.85 -9.38
N TYR A 176 -0.99 8.92 -9.83
CA TYR A 176 -0.54 7.77 -10.63
C TYR A 176 -1.05 7.83 -12.07
N TRP A 177 -2.31 8.20 -12.24
CA TRP A 177 -2.97 8.19 -13.52
C TRP A 177 -2.80 9.52 -14.24
N GLN A 178 -2.30 9.46 -15.47
CA GLN A 178 -2.42 10.55 -16.42
C GLN A 178 -3.68 10.27 -17.24
N GLY A 179 -4.56 11.26 -17.37
CA GLY A 179 -5.84 11.10 -18.04
C GLY A 179 -5.73 10.39 -19.39
N GLN A 180 -6.34 9.22 -19.44
CA GLN A 180 -6.54 8.45 -20.66
C GLN A 180 -8.05 8.35 -20.90
N GLU A 181 -8.46 8.08 -22.13
CA GLU A 181 -9.87 7.98 -22.48
C GLU A 181 -10.60 7.01 -21.52
N GLY A 182 -11.60 7.52 -20.81
CA GLY A 182 -12.39 6.76 -19.84
C GLY A 182 -11.78 6.56 -18.46
N GLN A 183 -10.65 7.23 -18.13
CA GLN A 183 -10.03 7.19 -16.82
C GLN A 183 -9.88 8.56 -16.20
N THR A 184 -9.93 8.62 -14.87
CA THR A 184 -9.70 9.84 -14.10
C THR A 184 -8.25 10.28 -14.20
N ASP A 185 -8.04 11.59 -14.27
CA ASP A 185 -6.73 12.23 -14.24
C ASP A 185 -6.44 12.72 -12.82
N ASP A 186 -5.53 12.04 -12.11
CA ASP A 186 -5.17 12.39 -10.73
C ASP A 186 -4.56 13.79 -10.57
N ILE A 187 -4.20 14.43 -11.69
CA ILE A 187 -3.60 15.80 -11.68
C ILE A 187 -4.69 16.86 -11.74
N THR A 188 -5.78 16.61 -12.45
CA THR A 188 -6.85 17.56 -12.70
C THR A 188 -8.04 17.45 -11.74
N GLU A 189 -8.13 16.36 -10.98
CA GLU A 189 -9.11 16.16 -9.92
C GLU A 189 -8.62 16.67 -8.56
#